data_501e0584a9ea1ec9ba09ffe1a80da194
#
_entry.id   501e0584a9ea1ec9ba09ffe1a80da194
#
_cell.length_a   1.000
_cell.length_b   1.000
_cell.length_c   1.000
_cell.angle_alpha   90.00
_cell.angle_beta   90.00
_cell.angle_gamma   90.00
#
_symmetry.space_group_name_H-M   'P 1'
#
loop_
_entity.id
_entity.type
_entity.pdbx_description
1 polymer ?
#
loop_
_entity_poly.entity_id
_entity_poly.type
_entity_poly.pdbx_seq_one_letter_code
_entity_poly.pdbx_strand_id
1 'polypeptide(L)'
;MKQPTNANANSVYDYLFIGLGAANSLLILNLYKNGLLDGKTIAVIDPSSKFTDDRTFCFWSTREELVALNLEELVSACWDNIEIAGITKQNIQPLKYYHIKGVDLSNKTKEVLS
;
A
#
# COMPACT_ATOMS: atom_id res chain seq x y z
N MET A 1 8.16 -16.68 3.25
CA MET A 1 6.69 -16.52 3.38
C MET A 1 6.03 -17.06 2.13
N LYS A 2 4.91 -17.72 2.29
CA LYS A 2 4.24 -18.40 1.19
C LYS A 2 2.78 -18.01 1.16
N GLN A 3 2.30 -17.56 -0.01
CA GLN A 3 0.89 -17.27 -0.24
C GLN A 3 0.23 -18.44 -0.96
N PRO A 4 -0.87 -19.00 -0.45
CA PRO A 4 -1.61 -20.01 -1.17
C PRO A 4 -2.31 -19.40 -2.39
N THR A 5 -2.43 -20.17 -3.48
CA THR A 5 -3.10 -19.69 -4.70
C THR A 5 -4.61 -19.62 -4.54
N ASN A 6 -5.19 -20.50 -3.73
CA ASN A 6 -6.62 -20.54 -3.46
C ASN A 6 -6.86 -20.71 -1.98
N ALA A 7 -7.77 -19.90 -1.44
CA ALA A 7 -8.26 -20.09 -0.08
C ALA A 7 -9.34 -21.19 -0.10
N ASN A 8 -9.20 -22.18 0.78
CA ASN A 8 -10.17 -23.25 0.96
C ASN A 8 -11.01 -22.98 2.20
N ALA A 9 -12.33 -23.07 2.11
CA ALA A 9 -13.24 -22.81 3.22
C ALA A 9 -12.97 -23.68 4.45
N ASN A 10 -12.37 -24.88 4.26
CA ASN A 10 -12.03 -25.79 5.35
C ASN A 10 -10.61 -25.62 5.88
N SER A 11 -9.85 -24.68 5.31
CA SER A 11 -8.49 -24.41 5.74
C SER A 11 -8.43 -23.28 6.75
N VAL A 12 -7.46 -23.34 7.64
CA VAL A 12 -7.22 -22.32 8.65
C VAL A 12 -5.94 -21.57 8.29
N TYR A 13 -6.01 -20.25 8.27
CA TYR A 13 -4.89 -19.37 8.00
C TYR A 13 -4.65 -18.44 9.18
N ASP A 14 -3.39 -18.07 9.39
CA ASP A 14 -3.06 -17.08 10.42
C ASP A 14 -3.63 -15.70 10.08
N TYR A 15 -3.56 -15.33 8.79
CA TYR A 15 -4.11 -14.07 8.28
C TYR A 15 -4.95 -14.33 7.03
N LEU A 16 -6.11 -13.73 6.99
CA LEU A 16 -6.98 -13.73 5.82
C LEU A 16 -7.31 -12.29 5.43
N PHE A 17 -6.94 -11.90 4.23
CA PHE A 17 -7.24 -10.58 3.70
C PHE A 17 -8.28 -10.69 2.60
N ILE A 18 -9.37 -9.95 2.75
CA ILE A 18 -10.42 -9.88 1.73
C ILE A 18 -10.25 -8.56 1.00
N GLY A 19 -9.84 -8.66 -0.26
CA GLY A 19 -9.49 -7.52 -1.08
C GLY A 19 -8.04 -7.11 -0.91
N LEU A 20 -7.44 -6.60 -1.98
CA LEU A 20 -6.07 -6.10 -1.99
C LEU A 20 -6.08 -4.61 -2.39
N GLY A 21 -6.93 -3.84 -1.70
CA GLY A 21 -6.97 -2.39 -1.85
C GLY A 21 -5.85 -1.71 -1.08
N ALA A 22 -5.90 -0.37 -1.04
CA ALA A 22 -4.85 0.41 -0.38
C ALA A 22 -4.69 0.06 1.09
N ALA A 23 -5.79 -0.07 1.82
CA ALA A 23 -5.74 -0.33 3.27
C ALA A 23 -5.07 -1.67 3.59
N ASN A 24 -5.50 -2.75 2.92
CA ASN A 24 -4.92 -4.06 3.14
C ASN A 24 -3.48 -4.14 2.63
N SER A 25 -3.18 -3.49 1.52
CA SER A 25 -1.81 -3.42 1.00
C SER A 25 -0.88 -2.74 1.99
N LEU A 26 -1.27 -1.61 2.54
CA LEU A 26 -0.47 -0.90 3.54
C LEU A 26 -0.30 -1.72 4.82
N LEU A 27 -1.36 -2.40 5.26
CA LEU A 27 -1.30 -3.27 6.42
C LEU A 27 -0.33 -4.42 6.20
N ILE A 28 -0.40 -5.09 5.05
CA ILE A 28 0.49 -6.19 4.70
C ILE A 28 1.95 -5.72 4.69
N LEU A 29 2.24 -4.60 4.04
CA LEU A 29 3.59 -4.07 3.98
C LEU A 29 4.13 -3.71 5.37
N ASN A 30 3.27 -3.16 6.23
CA ASN A 30 3.67 -2.82 7.58
C ASN A 30 3.91 -4.06 8.45
N LEU A 31 3.05 -5.07 8.34
CA LEU A 31 3.25 -6.34 9.03
C LEU A 31 4.54 -7.02 8.56
N TYR A 32 4.80 -7.02 7.26
CA TYR A 32 6.03 -7.58 6.70
C TYR A 32 7.27 -6.88 7.24
N LYS A 33 7.26 -5.55 7.23
CA LYS A 33 8.38 -4.75 7.73
C LYS A 33 8.73 -5.07 9.18
N ASN A 34 7.72 -5.36 9.99
CA ASN A 34 7.90 -5.65 11.42
C ASN A 34 8.10 -7.13 11.71
N GLY A 35 8.28 -7.96 10.68
CA GLY A 35 8.53 -9.39 10.85
C GLY A 35 7.33 -10.19 11.34
N LEU A 36 6.13 -9.62 11.30
CA LEU A 36 4.93 -10.24 11.84
C LEU A 36 4.30 -11.27 10.90
N LEU A 37 4.78 -11.34 9.66
CA LEU A 37 4.32 -12.34 8.70
C LEU A 37 5.22 -13.55 8.62
N ASP A 38 6.35 -13.56 9.28
CA ASP A 38 7.31 -14.66 9.24
C ASP A 38 6.72 -15.93 9.84
N GLY A 39 6.79 -17.02 9.08
CA GLY A 39 6.24 -18.31 9.50
C GLY A 39 4.73 -18.37 9.56
N LYS A 40 4.04 -17.36 9.07
CA LYS A 40 2.57 -17.30 9.07
C LYS A 40 1.99 -17.79 7.74
N THR A 41 0.82 -18.41 7.81
CA THR A 41 0.05 -18.76 6.63
C THR A 41 -0.90 -17.61 6.30
N ILE A 42 -0.87 -17.17 5.03
CA ILE A 42 -1.58 -15.99 4.59
C ILE A 42 -2.43 -16.36 3.39
N ALA A 43 -3.70 -15.96 3.42
CA ALA A 43 -4.59 -16.07 2.28
C ALA A 43 -5.08 -14.67 1.90
N VAL A 44 -5.12 -14.41 0.60
CA VAL A 44 -5.68 -13.18 0.04
C VAL A 44 -6.76 -13.57 -0.95
N ILE A 45 -7.95 -13.01 -0.75
CA ILE A 45 -9.08 -13.20 -1.65
C ILE A 45 -9.35 -11.85 -2.31
N ASP A 46 -9.03 -11.73 -3.59
CA ASP A 46 -9.28 -10.51 -4.36
C ASP A 46 -9.86 -10.87 -5.72
N PRO A 47 -11.15 -10.61 -5.93
CA PRO A 47 -11.78 -10.91 -7.20
C PRO A 47 -11.38 -9.97 -8.33
N SER A 48 -10.76 -8.82 -8.00
CA SER A 48 -10.40 -7.84 -9.02
C SER A 48 -9.02 -8.12 -9.61
N SER A 49 -8.85 -7.71 -10.88
CA SER A 49 -7.58 -7.79 -11.58
C SER A 49 -6.90 -6.42 -11.55
N LYS A 50 -5.62 -6.39 -11.24
CA LYS A 50 -4.83 -5.16 -11.15
C LYS A 50 -3.84 -5.07 -12.33
N PHE A 51 -4.31 -5.31 -13.52
CA PHE A 51 -3.44 -5.27 -14.71
C PHE A 51 -3.29 -3.88 -15.31
N THR A 52 -4.17 -2.95 -14.98
CA THR A 52 -4.11 -1.59 -15.50
C THR A 52 -3.84 -0.61 -14.37
N ASP A 53 -3.21 0.51 -14.72
CA ASP A 53 -2.95 1.61 -13.80
C ASP A 53 -4.18 2.52 -13.74
N ASP A 54 -5.28 1.97 -13.22
CA ASP A 54 -6.58 2.63 -13.18
C ASP A 54 -6.85 3.38 -11.88
N ARG A 55 -5.97 3.24 -10.89
CA ARG A 55 -6.13 3.89 -9.58
C ARG A 55 -4.84 4.53 -9.14
N THR A 56 -5.00 5.62 -8.41
CA THR A 56 -3.90 6.31 -7.74
C THR A 56 -4.29 6.54 -6.29
N PHE A 57 -3.28 6.61 -5.43
CA PHE A 57 -3.47 6.91 -4.03
C PHE A 57 -2.68 8.17 -3.71
N CYS A 58 -3.37 9.16 -3.17
CA CYS A 58 -2.77 10.42 -2.77
C CYS A 58 -3.03 10.64 -1.29
N PHE A 59 -2.04 11.14 -0.58
CA PHE A 59 -2.15 11.34 0.86
C PHE A 59 -1.14 12.38 1.35
N TRP A 60 -1.45 12.94 2.51
CA TRP A 60 -0.59 13.89 3.21
C TRP A 60 0.27 13.13 4.20
N SER A 61 1.55 13.39 4.21
CA SER A 61 2.46 12.75 5.14
C SER A 61 3.73 13.56 5.32
N THR A 62 4.40 13.37 6.44
CA THR A 62 5.79 13.79 6.57
C THR A 62 6.68 12.74 5.90
N ARG A 63 7.90 13.14 5.53
CA ARG A 63 8.87 12.19 4.99
C ARG A 63 9.19 11.08 5.99
N GLU A 64 9.28 11.43 7.27
CA GLU A 64 9.59 10.47 8.33
C GLU A 64 8.52 9.39 8.43
N GLU A 65 7.25 9.78 8.36
CA GLU A 65 6.14 8.82 8.35
C GLU A 65 6.16 7.95 7.11
N LEU A 66 6.44 8.54 5.95
CA LEU A 66 6.52 7.80 4.69
C LEU A 66 7.61 6.72 4.75
N VAL A 67 8.79 7.08 5.25
CA VAL A 67 9.90 6.13 5.43
C VAL A 67 9.54 5.05 6.45
N ALA A 68 8.88 5.44 7.55
CA ALA A 68 8.43 4.49 8.57
C ALA A 68 7.44 3.45 8.00
N LEU A 69 6.61 3.85 7.04
CA LEU A 69 5.67 2.95 6.36
C LEU A 69 6.32 2.17 5.21
N ASN A 70 7.59 2.43 4.92
CA ASN A 70 8.33 1.77 3.84
C ASN A 70 7.71 2.00 2.45
N LEU A 71 7.21 3.20 2.22
CA LEU A 71 6.53 3.57 0.97
C LEU A 71 7.37 4.46 0.06
N GLU A 72 8.55 4.89 0.48
CA GLU A 72 9.33 5.90 -0.24
C GLU A 72 9.67 5.50 -1.67
N GLU A 73 9.94 4.22 -1.91
CA GLU A 73 10.28 3.72 -3.24
C GLU A 73 9.09 3.68 -4.19
N LEU A 74 7.86 3.75 -3.66
CA LEU A 74 6.64 3.69 -4.45
C LEU A 74 6.13 5.07 -4.88
N VAL A 75 6.71 6.13 -4.33
CA VAL A 75 6.28 7.51 -4.63
C VAL A 75 6.58 7.83 -6.09
N SER A 76 5.55 8.17 -6.86
CA SER A 76 5.70 8.59 -8.25
C SER A 76 5.83 10.11 -8.38
N ALA A 77 5.24 10.86 -7.45
CA ALA A 77 5.32 12.31 -7.42
C ALA A 77 5.02 12.80 -6.00
N CYS A 78 5.55 13.96 -5.66
CA CYS A 78 5.21 14.62 -4.41
C CYS A 78 5.30 16.14 -4.56
N TRP A 79 4.55 16.83 -3.73
CA TRP A 79 4.48 18.29 -3.73
C TRP A 79 4.49 18.80 -2.30
N ASP A 80 5.18 19.92 -2.08
CA ASP A 80 5.16 20.63 -0.79
C ASP A 80 4.41 21.96 -0.86
N ASN A 81 3.86 22.31 -2.03
CA ASN A 81 2.98 23.46 -2.22
C ASN A 81 1.67 23.00 -2.82
N ILE A 82 0.58 23.58 -2.35
CA ILE A 82 -0.76 23.33 -2.88
C ILE A 82 -1.39 24.63 -3.30
N GLU A 83 -2.34 24.54 -4.21
CA GLU A 83 -3.16 25.67 -4.66
C GLU A 83 -4.61 25.39 -4.34
N ILE A 84 -5.26 26.34 -3.65
CA ILE A 84 -6.63 26.18 -3.23
C ILE A 84 -7.52 27.07 -4.10
N ALA A 85 -8.42 26.44 -4.84
CA ALA A 85 -9.41 27.11 -5.71
C ALA A 85 -8.78 28.08 -6.72
N GLY A 86 -7.52 27.87 -7.13
CA GLY A 86 -6.82 28.75 -8.07
C GLY A 86 -6.46 30.12 -7.52
N ILE A 87 -6.70 30.37 -6.24
CA ILE A 87 -6.55 31.71 -5.65
C ILE A 87 -5.34 31.76 -4.72
N THR A 88 -5.12 30.72 -3.94
CA THR A 88 -4.10 30.71 -2.89
C THR A 88 -3.13 29.56 -3.10
N LYS A 89 -1.84 29.89 -3.13
CA LYS A 89 -0.76 28.90 -3.07
C LYS A 89 -0.25 28.85 -1.66
N GLN A 90 -0.10 27.65 -1.14
CA GLN A 90 0.36 27.47 0.23
C GLN A 90 1.42 26.37 0.31
N ASN A 91 2.51 26.67 1.03
CA ASN A 91 3.49 25.68 1.40
C ASN A 91 2.96 24.88 2.59
N ILE A 92 3.03 23.56 2.51
CA ILE A 92 2.47 22.68 3.52
C ILE A 92 3.54 22.00 4.38
N GLN A 93 4.82 22.35 4.21
CA GLN A 93 5.89 21.76 5.02
C GLN A 93 5.56 21.87 6.53
N PRO A 94 5.89 20.87 7.33
CA PRO A 94 6.68 19.66 7.03
C PRO A 94 5.94 18.56 6.29
N LEU A 95 4.67 18.75 5.96
CA LEU A 95 3.89 17.80 5.17
C LEU A 95 4.23 17.92 3.70
N LYS A 96 4.05 16.81 3.01
CA LYS A 96 4.05 16.75 1.55
C LYS A 96 2.82 15.99 1.10
N TYR A 97 2.35 16.30 -0.09
CA TYR A 97 1.27 15.56 -0.73
C TYR A 97 1.92 14.54 -1.66
N TYR A 98 1.72 13.26 -1.37
CA TYR A 98 2.36 12.16 -2.09
C TYR A 98 1.38 11.47 -3.01
N HIS A 99 1.89 11.02 -4.14
CA HIS A 99 1.15 10.26 -5.15
C HIS A 99 1.81 8.91 -5.34
N ILE A 100 1.04 7.84 -5.22
CA ILE A 100 1.47 6.46 -5.47
C ILE A 100 0.54 5.85 -6.49
N LYS A 101 1.11 5.22 -7.52
CA LYS A 101 0.31 4.47 -8.48
C LYS A 101 -0.20 3.19 -7.85
N GLY A 102 -1.49 2.90 -8.06
CA GLY A 102 -2.11 1.70 -7.50
C GLY A 102 -1.45 0.41 -7.96
N VAL A 103 -1.03 0.36 -9.22
CA VAL A 103 -0.34 -0.81 -9.76
C VAL A 103 1.00 -1.06 -9.03
N ASP A 104 1.73 0.00 -8.71
CA ASP A 104 3.01 -0.15 -8.02
C ASP A 104 2.81 -0.65 -6.59
N LEU A 105 1.81 -0.14 -5.89
CA LEU A 105 1.47 -0.61 -4.55
C LEU A 105 1.03 -2.08 -4.57
N SER A 106 0.20 -2.45 -5.53
CA SER A 106 -0.28 -3.82 -5.70
C SER A 106 0.88 -4.79 -5.99
N ASN A 107 1.78 -4.41 -6.88
CA ASN A 107 2.92 -5.23 -7.24
C ASN A 107 3.88 -5.42 -6.07
N LYS A 108 4.14 -4.35 -5.31
CA LYS A 108 4.99 -4.44 -4.12
C LYS A 108 4.38 -5.38 -3.07
N THR A 109 3.08 -5.29 -2.85
CA THR A 109 2.38 -6.16 -1.91
C THR A 109 2.45 -7.62 -2.33
N LYS A 110 2.24 -7.90 -3.61
CA LYS A 110 2.35 -9.26 -4.14
C LYS A 110 3.78 -9.79 -4.03
N GLU A 111 4.77 -8.94 -4.24
CA GLU A 111 6.18 -9.30 -4.11
C GLU A 111 6.50 -9.79 -2.69
N VAL A 112 6.06 -9.07 -1.66
CA VAL A 112 6.34 -9.46 -0.28
C VAL A 112 5.54 -10.68 0.17
N LEU A 113 4.44 -10.99 -0.50
CA LEU A 113 3.64 -12.19 -0.21
C LEU A 113 4.15 -13.45 -0.91
N SER A 114 4.98 -13.31 -1.90
CA SER A 114 5.48 -14.46 -2.67
C SER A 114 6.69 -15.15 -2.03
#